data_979162b490c4217ed668e2fff4238215
#
_entry.id   979162b490c4217ed668e2fff4238215
#
_cell.length_a   1.000
_cell.length_b   1.000
_cell.length_c   1.000
_cell.angle_alpha   90.00
_cell.angle_beta   90.00
_cell.angle_gamma   90.00
#
_symmetry.space_group_name_H-M   'P 1'
#
loop_
_entity.id
_entity.type
_entity.pdbx_description
1 polymer ?
#
loop_
_entity_poly.entity_id
_entity_poly.type
_entity_poly.pdbx_seq_one_letter_code
_entity_poly.pdbx_strand_id
1 'polypeptide(L)'
;FTTIGLPMDSIVNISDLPRTSATKLAYVTYEGGTEVTARGVCWSVNPNPTTEDHHSSDGGGIGEFSIEMTGLVPNTKYYVRAYATNELGTAYSEEESLITVPEEQEHTGYINGYPYVDLGLPSGLKWAMYNVGASSTTDCGELYAWGEIETKSSYTPENCTSLNLTEDISGDARYDAARAKWNATWRMPTLDEAKELEEYCTIRWVVYNGNEWLMITGPNG
;
A
#
# COMPACT_ATOMS: atom_id res chain seq x y z
N PHE A 1 -41.39 25.14 -4.87
CA PHE A 1 -40.45 25.64 -3.84
C PHE A 1 -39.19 24.79 -3.95
N THR A 2 -38.11 25.40 -4.42
CA THR A 2 -36.78 24.75 -4.39
C THR A 2 -36.21 24.95 -2.98
N THR A 3 -36.00 23.90 -2.25
CA THR A 3 -35.36 23.98 -0.93
C THR A 3 -33.90 24.29 -1.17
N ILE A 4 -33.42 25.42 -0.71
CA ILE A 4 -32.01 25.81 -0.76
C ILE A 4 -31.31 25.10 0.39
N GLY A 5 -30.18 24.45 0.13
CA GLY A 5 -29.42 23.68 1.11
C GLY A 5 -27.93 23.67 0.82
N LEU A 6 -27.17 22.94 1.64
CA LEU A 6 -25.76 22.69 1.37
C LEU A 6 -25.58 21.73 0.19
N PRO A 7 -24.49 21.80 -0.56
CA PRO A 7 -24.18 20.83 -1.60
C PRO A 7 -23.99 19.43 -1.03
N MET A 8 -24.08 18.40 -1.87
CA MET A 8 -23.86 17.00 -1.49
C MET A 8 -22.66 16.45 -2.24
N ASP A 9 -21.71 15.89 -1.49
CA ASP A 9 -20.46 15.32 -1.97
C ASP A 9 -20.35 13.83 -1.69
N SER A 10 -19.61 13.13 -2.53
CA SER A 10 -19.13 11.78 -2.26
C SER A 10 -17.70 11.59 -2.78
N ILE A 11 -16.91 10.82 -2.07
CA ILE A 11 -15.63 10.30 -2.55
C ILE A 11 -15.88 8.96 -3.23
N VAL A 12 -15.27 8.72 -4.39
CA VAL A 12 -15.53 7.51 -5.18
C VAL A 12 -14.35 6.57 -5.19
N ASN A 13 -13.12 7.05 -5.09
CA ASN A 13 -11.96 6.15 -5.02
C ASN A 13 -10.65 6.89 -4.69
N ILE A 14 -9.67 6.11 -4.18
CA ILE A 14 -8.26 6.50 -4.13
C ILE A 14 -7.58 5.74 -5.25
N SER A 15 -7.08 6.43 -6.27
CA SER A 15 -6.16 5.86 -7.24
C SER A 15 -4.76 6.37 -6.95
N ASP A 16 -3.78 5.52 -7.11
CA ASP A 16 -2.35 5.78 -6.90
C ASP A 16 -1.99 6.41 -5.55
N LEU A 17 -1.35 5.62 -4.69
CA LEU A 17 -0.72 6.07 -3.45
C LEU A 17 0.81 6.13 -3.66
N PRO A 18 1.35 7.18 -4.31
CA PRO A 18 2.78 7.42 -4.24
C PRO A 18 3.17 7.83 -2.81
N ARG A 19 4.46 7.90 -2.55
CA ARG A 19 5.00 8.17 -1.21
C ARG A 19 4.62 9.53 -0.65
N THR A 20 4.50 10.52 -1.51
CA THR A 20 4.33 11.94 -1.17
C THR A 20 3.15 12.62 -1.82
N SER A 21 2.36 11.89 -2.60
CA SER A 21 1.13 12.37 -3.20
C SER A 21 0.07 11.27 -3.29
N ALA A 22 -1.17 11.63 -3.52
CA ALA A 22 -2.27 10.70 -3.79
C ALA A 22 -3.31 11.38 -4.67
N THR A 23 -3.93 10.66 -5.60
CA THR A 23 -5.01 11.19 -6.42
C THR A 23 -6.34 10.71 -5.87
N LYS A 24 -7.27 11.66 -5.68
CA LYS A 24 -8.64 11.41 -5.26
C LYS A 24 -9.61 11.76 -6.36
N LEU A 25 -10.56 10.85 -6.61
CA LEU A 25 -11.73 11.10 -7.44
C LEU A 25 -12.92 11.35 -6.54
N ALA A 26 -13.65 12.44 -6.80
CA ALA A 26 -14.79 12.83 -6.02
C ALA A 26 -15.94 13.38 -6.93
N TYR A 27 -17.12 13.47 -6.36
CA TYR A 27 -18.32 13.91 -7.05
C TYR A 27 -19.09 14.94 -6.22
N VAL A 28 -19.53 16.01 -6.88
CA VAL A 28 -20.61 16.86 -6.36
C VAL A 28 -21.91 16.47 -7.06
N THR A 29 -22.83 15.86 -6.32
CA THR A 29 -24.07 15.32 -6.87
C THR A 29 -25.23 16.32 -6.89
N TYR A 30 -25.19 17.33 -6.01
CA TYR A 30 -26.24 18.34 -5.88
C TYR A 30 -25.66 19.67 -5.37
N GLU A 31 -26.05 20.78 -6.00
CA GLU A 31 -25.52 22.12 -5.70
C GLU A 31 -26.24 22.85 -4.55
N GLY A 32 -27.31 22.28 -4.01
CA GLY A 32 -28.07 22.90 -2.90
C GLY A 32 -29.04 24.02 -3.32
N GLY A 33 -29.28 24.23 -4.62
CA GLY A 33 -30.13 25.25 -5.17
C GLY A 33 -29.48 26.62 -5.40
N THR A 34 -28.17 26.70 -5.09
CA THR A 34 -27.28 27.82 -5.44
C THR A 34 -25.98 27.28 -5.99
N GLU A 35 -25.30 28.04 -6.83
CA GLU A 35 -24.09 27.64 -7.52
C GLU A 35 -23.00 27.16 -6.53
N VAL A 36 -22.38 26.04 -6.82
CA VAL A 36 -21.17 25.59 -6.12
C VAL A 36 -20.00 26.45 -6.60
N THR A 37 -19.48 27.28 -5.72
CA THR A 37 -18.41 28.25 -6.02
C THR A 37 -17.01 27.69 -5.78
N ALA A 38 -16.89 26.64 -4.95
CA ALA A 38 -15.64 25.90 -4.73
C ALA A 38 -15.95 24.43 -4.43
N ARG A 39 -15.09 23.54 -4.93
CA ARG A 39 -15.09 22.11 -4.61
C ARG A 39 -13.67 21.60 -4.56
N GLY A 40 -13.44 20.52 -3.82
CA GLY A 40 -12.10 19.96 -3.69
C GLY A 40 -12.02 18.85 -2.67
N VAL A 41 -10.81 18.60 -2.20
CA VAL A 41 -10.50 17.59 -1.18
C VAL A 41 -9.68 18.25 -0.07
N CYS A 42 -9.98 17.94 1.18
CA CYS A 42 -9.18 18.31 2.35
C CYS A 42 -8.65 17.05 3.05
N TRP A 43 -7.46 17.18 3.65
CA TRP A 43 -6.81 16.07 4.35
C TRP A 43 -6.01 16.54 5.56
N SER A 44 -5.90 15.65 6.55
CA SER A 44 -5.17 15.89 7.79
C SER A 44 -4.71 14.55 8.41
N VAL A 45 -3.71 14.58 9.27
CA VAL A 45 -3.36 13.44 10.14
C VAL A 45 -4.36 13.27 11.29
N ASN A 46 -5.20 14.27 11.53
CA ASN A 46 -6.29 14.22 12.51
C ASN A 46 -7.62 13.90 11.83
N PRO A 47 -8.54 13.21 12.52
CA PRO A 47 -9.88 12.93 12.00
C PRO A 47 -10.69 14.20 11.71
N ASN A 48 -11.66 14.09 10.79
CA ASN A 48 -12.58 15.13 10.36
C ASN A 48 -11.91 16.37 9.77
N PRO A 49 -11.04 16.21 8.73
CA PRO A 49 -10.41 17.36 8.09
C PRO A 49 -11.44 18.33 7.49
N THR A 50 -11.09 19.60 7.48
CA THR A 50 -11.88 20.69 6.93
C THR A 50 -11.04 21.53 5.97
N THR A 51 -11.64 22.54 5.34
CA THR A 51 -10.93 23.50 4.48
C THR A 51 -9.95 24.41 5.26
N GLU A 52 -9.88 24.32 6.57
CA GLU A 52 -8.85 24.96 7.39
C GLU A 52 -7.57 24.11 7.49
N ASP A 53 -7.66 22.81 7.18
CA ASP A 53 -6.53 21.88 7.05
C ASP A 53 -5.90 21.96 5.66
N HIS A 54 -5.02 21.03 5.33
CA HIS A 54 -4.52 20.91 3.96
C HIS A 54 -5.68 20.63 3.01
N HIS A 55 -5.76 21.39 1.93
CA HIS A 55 -6.78 21.18 0.91
C HIS A 55 -6.33 21.61 -0.49
N SER A 56 -6.98 21.07 -1.49
CA SER A 56 -6.87 21.48 -2.90
C SER A 56 -8.25 21.78 -3.46
N SER A 57 -8.34 22.69 -4.44
CA SER A 57 -9.58 23.07 -5.09
C SER A 57 -9.54 22.78 -6.59
N ASP A 58 -10.66 22.28 -7.13
CA ASP A 58 -10.92 22.06 -8.56
C ASP A 58 -11.96 23.08 -9.12
N GLY A 59 -11.95 24.29 -8.61
CA GLY A 59 -12.93 25.32 -9.02
C GLY A 59 -14.30 25.10 -8.40
N GLY A 60 -15.36 25.17 -9.20
CA GLY A 60 -16.77 25.05 -8.77
C GLY A 60 -17.60 24.15 -9.69
N GLY A 61 -18.93 24.15 -9.46
CA GLY A 61 -19.90 23.37 -10.21
C GLY A 61 -20.09 21.95 -9.71
N ILE A 62 -21.05 21.23 -10.35
CA ILE A 62 -21.39 19.84 -10.06
C ILE A 62 -20.61 18.85 -10.95
N GLY A 63 -20.67 17.58 -10.62
CA GLY A 63 -20.08 16.49 -11.39
C GLY A 63 -18.77 15.96 -10.82
N GLU A 64 -18.11 15.14 -11.60
CA GLU A 64 -16.85 14.50 -11.24
C GLU A 64 -15.68 15.49 -11.27
N PHE A 65 -14.75 15.29 -10.38
CA PHE A 65 -13.47 15.99 -10.36
C PHE A 65 -12.37 15.11 -9.74
N SER A 66 -11.13 15.41 -10.12
CA SER A 66 -9.96 14.68 -9.62
C SER A 66 -8.97 15.66 -8.99
N ILE A 67 -8.50 15.34 -7.79
CA ILE A 67 -7.55 16.16 -7.04
C ILE A 67 -6.31 15.36 -6.72
N GLU A 68 -5.16 15.95 -6.97
CA GLU A 68 -3.89 15.45 -6.46
C GLU A 68 -3.61 16.07 -5.08
N MET A 69 -3.50 15.22 -4.07
CA MET A 69 -3.03 15.57 -2.73
C MET A 69 -1.50 15.50 -2.73
N THR A 70 -0.81 16.56 -2.40
CA THR A 70 0.66 16.64 -2.42
C THR A 70 1.22 16.96 -1.05
N GLY A 71 2.55 16.79 -0.86
CA GLY A 71 3.23 17.08 0.40
C GLY A 71 2.90 16.10 1.52
N LEU A 72 2.44 14.90 1.16
CA LEU A 72 2.20 13.83 2.14
C LEU A 72 3.53 13.31 2.68
N VAL A 73 3.54 12.98 3.97
CA VAL A 73 4.67 12.32 4.62
C VAL A 73 4.56 10.82 4.40
N PRO A 74 5.63 10.12 4.01
CA PRO A 74 5.63 8.67 3.91
C PRO A 74 5.21 7.97 5.21
N ASN A 75 4.69 6.74 5.11
CA ASN A 75 4.31 5.92 6.25
C ASN A 75 3.34 6.59 7.24
N THR A 76 2.45 7.45 6.74
CA THR A 76 1.59 8.29 7.57
C THR A 76 0.12 8.06 7.21
N LYS A 77 -0.72 7.90 8.23
CA LYS A 77 -2.17 7.84 8.05
C LYS A 77 -2.73 9.24 7.88
N TYR A 78 -3.49 9.44 6.81
CA TYR A 78 -4.26 10.64 6.55
C TYR A 78 -5.75 10.32 6.53
N TYR A 79 -6.54 11.27 7.06
CA TYR A 79 -7.98 11.31 6.91
C TYR A 79 -8.32 12.29 5.79
N VAL A 80 -9.34 11.97 4.99
CA VAL A 80 -9.64 12.68 3.74
C VAL A 80 -11.13 12.87 3.60
N ARG A 81 -11.56 14.05 3.18
CA ARG A 81 -12.95 14.37 2.85
C ARG A 81 -13.01 15.22 1.59
N ALA A 82 -13.97 14.96 0.72
CA ALA A 82 -14.34 15.92 -0.30
C ALA A 82 -15.12 17.08 0.34
N TYR A 83 -15.06 18.24 -0.28
CA TYR A 83 -15.86 19.41 0.12
C TYR A 83 -16.45 20.12 -1.09
N ALA A 84 -17.61 20.74 -0.89
CA ALA A 84 -18.17 21.71 -1.81
C ALA A 84 -18.78 22.89 -1.04
N THR A 85 -18.64 24.08 -1.60
CA THR A 85 -19.06 25.35 -1.00
C THR A 85 -20.04 26.05 -1.92
N ASN A 86 -21.15 26.52 -1.38
CA ASN A 86 -22.06 27.47 -2.00
C ASN A 86 -22.26 28.69 -1.09
N GLU A 87 -23.17 29.60 -1.43
CA GLU A 87 -23.45 30.80 -0.62
C GLU A 87 -23.95 30.53 0.82
N LEU A 88 -24.44 29.30 1.10
CA LEU A 88 -24.94 28.91 2.41
C LEU A 88 -23.85 28.31 3.31
N GLY A 89 -22.70 27.88 2.73
CA GLY A 89 -21.60 27.32 3.46
C GLY A 89 -20.93 26.13 2.75
N THR A 90 -20.11 25.41 3.51
CA THR A 90 -19.35 24.26 3.03
C THR A 90 -19.92 22.96 3.58
N ALA A 91 -20.19 22.02 2.70
CA ALA A 91 -20.50 20.63 3.04
C ALA A 91 -19.25 19.75 2.88
N TYR A 92 -19.24 18.64 3.58
CA TYR A 92 -18.16 17.65 3.54
C TYR A 92 -18.74 16.24 3.36
N SER A 93 -18.04 15.40 2.60
CA SER A 93 -18.38 13.98 2.49
C SER A 93 -18.16 13.21 3.79
N GLU A 94 -18.56 11.94 3.80
CA GLU A 94 -18.06 10.98 4.80
C GLU A 94 -16.53 10.95 4.76
N GLU A 95 -15.94 10.64 5.92
CA GLU A 95 -14.50 10.57 6.07
C GLU A 95 -13.97 9.24 5.54
N GLU A 96 -12.92 9.31 4.76
CA GLU A 96 -12.10 8.16 4.39
C GLU A 96 -10.70 8.27 5.00
N SER A 97 -9.93 7.21 4.96
CA SER A 97 -8.53 7.26 5.35
C SER A 97 -7.63 6.50 4.39
N LEU A 98 -6.41 6.98 4.26
CA LEU A 98 -5.34 6.33 3.52
C LEU A 98 -4.07 6.27 4.40
N ILE A 99 -3.17 5.36 4.08
CA ILE A 99 -1.82 5.35 4.64
C ILE A 99 -0.86 5.46 3.47
N THR A 100 -0.01 6.49 3.47
CA THR A 100 1.03 6.64 2.45
C THR A 100 2.05 5.52 2.55
N VAL A 101 2.61 5.10 1.41
CA VAL A 101 3.69 4.11 1.41
C VAL A 101 4.92 4.66 2.14
N PRO A 102 5.67 3.80 2.82
CA PRO A 102 6.94 4.18 3.42
C PRO A 102 7.90 4.74 2.39
N GLU A 103 8.84 5.55 2.85
CA GLU A 103 10.02 5.86 2.05
C GLU A 103 10.71 4.54 1.67
N GLU A 104 11.25 4.46 0.44
CA GLU A 104 12.01 3.27 0.05
C GLU A 104 13.12 3.08 1.08
N GLN A 105 13.04 2.01 1.86
CA GLN A 105 14.14 1.66 2.71
C GLN A 105 15.36 1.42 1.81
N GLU A 106 16.41 2.18 2.01
CA GLU A 106 17.68 1.85 1.38
C GLU A 106 18.07 0.45 1.86
N HIS A 107 18.38 -0.42 0.90
CA HIS A 107 18.91 -1.73 1.23
C HIS A 107 20.15 -1.57 2.13
N THR A 108 20.29 -2.44 3.13
CA THR A 108 21.44 -2.40 4.03
C THR A 108 22.72 -2.86 3.31
N GLY A 109 22.59 -3.69 2.27
CA GLY A 109 23.70 -4.17 1.45
C GLY A 109 23.26 -5.19 0.42
N TYR A 110 24.23 -5.91 -0.14
CA TYR A 110 24.02 -6.95 -1.16
C TYR A 110 24.61 -8.28 -0.73
N ILE A 111 23.89 -9.36 -1.00
CA ILE A 111 24.39 -10.73 -0.92
C ILE A 111 24.20 -11.36 -2.29
N ASN A 112 25.31 -11.76 -2.93
CA ASN A 112 25.34 -12.33 -4.27
C ASN A 112 24.58 -11.49 -5.33
N GLY A 113 24.69 -10.15 -5.25
CA GLY A 113 24.05 -9.22 -6.17
C GLY A 113 22.58 -8.88 -5.86
N TYR A 114 21.97 -9.50 -4.86
CA TYR A 114 20.60 -9.22 -4.43
C TYR A 114 20.59 -8.35 -3.17
N PRO A 115 19.78 -7.28 -3.14
CA PRO A 115 19.73 -6.38 -2.00
C PRO A 115 19.04 -7.03 -0.81
N TYR A 116 19.55 -6.73 0.39
CA TYR A 116 18.94 -7.16 1.65
C TYR A 116 18.67 -5.99 2.58
N VAL A 117 17.76 -6.20 3.51
CA VAL A 117 17.49 -5.34 4.65
C VAL A 117 17.91 -6.03 5.94
N ASP A 118 18.46 -5.25 6.86
CA ASP A 118 18.68 -5.66 8.24
C ASP A 118 17.51 -5.16 9.07
N LEU A 119 16.62 -6.05 9.45
CA LEU A 119 15.43 -5.72 10.24
C LEU A 119 15.74 -5.55 11.74
N GLY A 120 16.98 -5.78 12.17
CA GLY A 120 17.35 -5.73 13.58
C GLY A 120 16.82 -6.90 14.42
N LEU A 121 16.57 -8.05 13.79
CA LEU A 121 16.09 -9.26 14.46
C LEU A 121 17.13 -9.83 15.41
N PRO A 122 16.74 -10.48 16.53
CA PRO A 122 17.65 -11.10 17.48
C PRO A 122 18.61 -12.13 16.86
N SER A 123 18.16 -12.89 15.85
CA SER A 123 18.99 -13.83 15.09
C SER A 123 20.07 -13.15 14.25
N GLY A 124 19.91 -11.85 13.94
CA GLY A 124 20.75 -11.12 13.00
C GLY A 124 20.57 -11.53 11.54
N LEU A 125 19.53 -12.30 11.22
CA LEU A 125 19.22 -12.70 9.86
C LEU A 125 18.94 -11.50 8.97
N LYS A 126 19.40 -11.59 7.73
CA LYS A 126 19.16 -10.60 6.69
C LYS A 126 18.04 -11.10 5.78
N TRP A 127 17.10 -10.22 5.48
CA TRP A 127 15.94 -10.52 4.66
C TRP A 127 16.11 -9.90 3.28
N ALA A 128 15.65 -10.60 2.26
CA ALA A 128 15.64 -10.04 0.92
C ALA A 128 14.73 -8.82 0.85
N MET A 129 15.18 -7.78 0.17
CA MET A 129 14.40 -6.57 -0.03
C MET A 129 13.21 -6.79 -0.96
N TYR A 130 13.33 -7.74 -1.90
CA TYR A 130 12.31 -8.08 -2.90
C TYR A 130 12.00 -9.57 -2.87
N ASN A 131 10.84 -9.92 -3.42
CA ASN A 131 10.52 -11.31 -3.71
C ASN A 131 11.42 -11.88 -4.83
N VAL A 132 11.52 -13.20 -4.88
CA VAL A 132 12.25 -13.88 -5.98
C VAL A 132 11.63 -13.48 -7.33
N GLY A 133 12.48 -13.06 -8.27
CA GLY A 133 12.06 -12.57 -9.58
C GLY A 133 11.65 -11.09 -9.63
N ALA A 134 11.48 -10.43 -8.49
CA ALA A 134 11.17 -9.01 -8.44
C ALA A 134 12.40 -8.12 -8.68
N SER A 135 12.16 -6.92 -9.19
CA SER A 135 13.17 -5.87 -9.42
C SER A 135 12.99 -4.64 -8.52
N SER A 136 11.92 -4.58 -7.76
CA SER A 136 11.60 -3.49 -6.83
C SER A 136 10.71 -3.96 -5.67
N THR A 137 10.55 -3.14 -4.65
CA THR A 137 9.65 -3.40 -3.50
C THR A 137 8.16 -3.44 -3.87
N THR A 138 7.80 -2.92 -5.03
CA THR A 138 6.42 -2.89 -5.56
C THR A 138 6.22 -3.87 -6.73
N ASP A 139 7.16 -4.78 -6.94
CA ASP A 139 7.06 -5.87 -7.91
C ASP A 139 6.74 -7.16 -7.17
N CYS A 140 5.70 -7.85 -7.56
CA CYS A 140 5.28 -9.12 -6.95
C CYS A 140 6.33 -10.22 -7.09
N GLY A 141 7.24 -10.10 -8.09
CA GLY A 141 8.14 -11.16 -8.45
C GLY A 141 7.44 -12.36 -9.08
N GLU A 142 8.10 -13.48 -9.00
CA GLU A 142 7.61 -14.74 -9.54
C GLU A 142 6.83 -15.53 -8.47
N LEU A 143 5.78 -16.23 -8.88
CA LEU A 143 4.99 -17.09 -8.01
C LEU A 143 5.49 -18.53 -8.11
N TYR A 144 5.64 -19.19 -6.96
CA TYR A 144 6.05 -20.59 -6.86
C TYR A 144 5.06 -21.36 -6.00
N ALA A 145 4.79 -22.62 -6.35
CA ALA A 145 4.15 -23.51 -5.41
C ALA A 145 5.14 -23.93 -4.33
N TRP A 146 4.64 -24.33 -3.16
CA TRP A 146 5.49 -24.82 -2.07
C TRP A 146 6.40 -25.96 -2.55
N GLY A 147 7.69 -25.85 -2.33
CA GLY A 147 8.67 -26.85 -2.72
C GLY A 147 8.91 -26.97 -4.23
N GLU A 148 8.53 -25.98 -5.01
CA GLU A 148 8.81 -25.93 -6.46
C GLU A 148 9.69 -24.74 -6.80
N ILE A 149 10.57 -24.92 -7.78
CA ILE A 149 11.57 -23.93 -8.20
C ILE A 149 11.32 -23.35 -9.59
N GLU A 150 10.24 -23.77 -10.23
CA GLU A 150 9.80 -23.26 -11.53
C GLU A 150 8.39 -22.66 -11.44
N THR A 151 8.18 -21.59 -12.18
CA THR A 151 6.87 -20.92 -12.26
C THR A 151 5.91 -21.67 -13.17
N LYS A 152 4.61 -21.51 -12.94
CA LYS A 152 3.54 -22.14 -13.73
C LYS A 152 2.51 -21.11 -14.17
N SER A 153 1.77 -21.45 -15.21
CA SER A 153 0.63 -20.64 -15.68
C SER A 153 -0.61 -20.74 -14.76
N SER A 154 -0.68 -21.78 -13.94
CA SER A 154 -1.73 -21.98 -12.93
C SER A 154 -1.21 -22.86 -11.80
N TYR A 155 -1.76 -22.68 -10.60
CA TYR A 155 -1.37 -23.40 -9.39
C TYR A 155 -2.59 -24.12 -8.84
N THR A 156 -2.60 -25.44 -8.94
CA THR A 156 -3.68 -26.32 -8.45
C THR A 156 -3.06 -27.50 -7.68
N PRO A 157 -3.81 -28.16 -6.79
CA PRO A 157 -3.31 -29.34 -6.10
C PRO A 157 -2.84 -30.45 -7.07
N GLU A 158 -3.50 -30.56 -8.21
CA GLU A 158 -3.23 -31.62 -9.21
C GLU A 158 -1.91 -31.39 -9.96
N ASN A 159 -1.47 -30.14 -10.10
CA ASN A 159 -0.21 -29.80 -10.76
C ASN A 159 0.94 -29.45 -9.80
N CYS A 160 0.70 -29.54 -8.50
CA CYS A 160 1.73 -29.36 -7.48
C CYS A 160 2.49 -30.68 -7.28
N THR A 161 3.78 -30.70 -7.64
CA THR A 161 4.63 -31.90 -7.55
C THR A 161 5.16 -32.15 -6.14
N SER A 162 5.05 -31.17 -5.25
CA SER A 162 5.61 -31.15 -3.90
C SER A 162 4.55 -31.10 -2.79
N LEU A 163 3.28 -31.33 -3.11
CA LEU A 163 2.15 -31.20 -2.19
C LEU A 163 2.31 -32.02 -0.89
N ASN A 164 3.05 -33.13 -0.92
CA ASN A 164 3.27 -34.02 0.20
C ASN A 164 4.62 -33.79 0.92
N LEU A 165 5.39 -32.76 0.56
CA LEU A 165 6.61 -32.42 1.28
C LEU A 165 6.25 -31.88 2.67
N THR A 166 6.69 -32.59 3.70
CA THR A 166 6.49 -32.23 5.11
C THR A 166 7.80 -31.86 5.81
N GLU A 167 8.92 -32.01 5.12
CA GLU A 167 10.25 -31.71 5.62
C GLU A 167 10.59 -30.23 5.45
N ASP A 168 11.53 -29.75 6.25
CA ASP A 168 12.13 -28.44 6.05
C ASP A 168 12.94 -28.44 4.75
N ILE A 169 12.49 -27.63 3.77
CA ILE A 169 13.13 -27.51 2.46
C ILE A 169 14.06 -26.30 2.35
N SER A 170 14.19 -25.52 3.44
CA SER A 170 15.00 -24.31 3.48
C SER A 170 16.47 -24.61 3.11
N GLY A 171 16.94 -23.96 2.05
CA GLY A 171 18.30 -24.11 1.54
C GLY A 171 18.56 -25.31 0.64
N ASP A 172 17.58 -26.18 0.40
CA ASP A 172 17.70 -27.27 -0.58
C ASP A 172 17.34 -26.75 -1.99
N ALA A 173 18.32 -26.61 -2.85
CA ALA A 173 18.14 -26.05 -4.20
C ALA A 173 17.18 -26.87 -5.11
N ARG A 174 16.77 -28.06 -4.68
CA ARG A 174 15.76 -28.87 -5.41
C ARG A 174 14.33 -28.38 -5.15
N TYR A 175 14.11 -27.71 -4.01
CA TYR A 175 12.79 -27.36 -3.50
C TYR A 175 12.65 -25.90 -3.05
N ASP A 176 13.74 -25.20 -2.80
CA ASP A 176 13.82 -23.82 -2.34
C ASP A 176 14.08 -22.88 -3.52
N ALA A 177 13.05 -22.13 -3.91
CA ALA A 177 13.13 -21.21 -5.06
C ALA A 177 14.19 -20.11 -4.86
N ALA A 178 14.32 -19.54 -3.67
CA ALA A 178 15.33 -18.53 -3.38
C ALA A 178 16.75 -19.12 -3.52
N ARG A 179 16.96 -20.33 -3.00
CA ARG A 179 18.23 -21.03 -3.16
C ARG A 179 18.56 -21.39 -4.59
N ALA A 180 17.57 -21.84 -5.35
CA ALA A 180 17.72 -22.22 -6.75
C ALA A 180 18.02 -21.01 -7.67
N LYS A 181 17.31 -19.88 -7.47
CA LYS A 181 17.39 -18.72 -8.34
C LYS A 181 18.51 -17.74 -7.95
N TRP A 182 18.72 -17.52 -6.66
CA TRP A 182 19.69 -16.53 -6.16
C TRP A 182 21.00 -17.13 -5.68
N ASN A 183 21.04 -18.44 -5.48
CA ASN A 183 22.26 -19.17 -5.10
C ASN A 183 22.88 -18.71 -3.75
N ALA A 184 24.11 -19.12 -3.50
CA ALA A 184 24.91 -18.78 -2.32
C ALA A 184 24.22 -19.12 -0.98
N THR A 185 23.94 -18.09 -0.16
CA THR A 185 23.36 -18.24 1.17
C THR A 185 21.85 -17.92 1.21
N TRP A 186 21.28 -17.48 0.09
CA TRP A 186 19.85 -17.20 0.00
C TRP A 186 19.04 -18.50 0.13
N ARG A 187 17.97 -18.42 0.88
CA ARG A 187 17.02 -19.52 1.08
C ARG A 187 15.68 -18.99 1.57
N MET A 188 14.64 -19.79 1.48
CA MET A 188 13.40 -19.51 2.17
C MET A 188 13.61 -19.60 3.70
N PRO A 189 12.85 -18.84 4.48
CA PRO A 189 12.94 -18.93 5.94
C PRO A 189 12.42 -20.29 6.42
N THR A 190 12.98 -20.76 7.53
CA THR A 190 12.40 -21.85 8.31
C THR A 190 11.15 -21.35 9.05
N LEU A 191 10.36 -22.28 9.60
CA LEU A 191 9.18 -21.93 10.38
C LEU A 191 9.54 -21.05 11.61
N ASP A 192 10.66 -21.36 12.27
CA ASP A 192 11.06 -20.63 13.47
C ASP A 192 11.57 -19.22 13.13
N GLU A 193 12.23 -19.03 11.99
CA GLU A 193 12.63 -17.71 11.48
C GLU A 193 11.40 -16.87 11.03
N ALA A 194 10.39 -17.50 10.44
CA ALA A 194 9.14 -16.83 10.13
C ALA A 194 8.40 -16.38 11.39
N LYS A 195 8.39 -17.21 12.46
CA LYS A 195 7.85 -16.81 13.77
C LYS A 195 8.63 -15.68 14.41
N GLU A 196 9.96 -15.66 14.30
CA GLU A 196 10.77 -14.54 14.77
C GLU A 196 10.36 -13.24 14.07
N LEU A 197 10.13 -13.31 12.76
CA LEU A 197 9.62 -12.13 12.02
C LEU A 197 8.27 -11.65 12.57
N GLU A 198 7.33 -12.55 12.82
CA GLU A 198 6.02 -12.24 13.41
C GLU A 198 6.12 -11.67 14.83
N GLU A 199 7.06 -12.18 15.64
CA GLU A 199 7.22 -11.77 17.04
C GLU A 199 7.88 -10.40 17.18
N TYR A 200 8.88 -10.07 16.34
CA TYR A 200 9.70 -8.87 16.51
C TYR A 200 9.40 -7.75 15.52
N CYS A 201 8.69 -8.01 14.42
CA CYS A 201 8.38 -7.02 13.42
C CYS A 201 6.92 -6.54 13.52
N THR A 202 6.70 -5.30 13.10
CA THR A 202 5.34 -4.83 12.80
C THR A 202 4.98 -5.25 11.39
N ILE A 203 3.92 -6.06 11.27
CA ILE A 203 3.42 -6.55 9.98
C ILE A 203 2.04 -5.95 9.73
N ARG A 204 1.85 -5.31 8.57
CA ARG A 204 0.56 -4.71 8.19
C ARG A 204 0.30 -4.81 6.70
N TRP A 205 -0.97 -4.90 6.34
CA TRP A 205 -1.41 -4.77 4.97
C TRP A 205 -1.48 -3.29 4.58
N VAL A 206 -0.95 -2.97 3.40
CA VAL A 206 -1.02 -1.67 2.78
C VAL A 206 -1.56 -1.82 1.37
N VAL A 207 -2.38 -0.88 0.92
CA VAL A 207 -2.87 -0.85 -0.47
C VAL A 207 -2.00 0.12 -1.27
N TYR A 208 -1.44 -0.35 -2.37
CA TYR A 208 -0.66 0.47 -3.30
C TYR A 208 -1.01 0.09 -4.74
N ASN A 209 -1.35 1.10 -5.57
CA ASN A 209 -1.79 0.92 -6.96
C ASN A 209 -2.91 -0.14 -7.11
N GLY A 210 -3.88 -0.13 -6.17
CA GLY A 210 -5.00 -1.07 -6.18
C GLY A 210 -4.67 -2.51 -5.78
N ASN A 211 -3.42 -2.79 -5.42
CA ASN A 211 -2.97 -4.09 -4.92
C ASN A 211 -2.71 -4.03 -3.42
N GLU A 212 -2.96 -5.15 -2.74
CA GLU A 212 -2.62 -5.33 -1.33
C GLU A 212 -1.19 -5.85 -1.18
N TRP A 213 -0.43 -5.19 -0.31
CA TRP A 213 0.96 -5.52 -0.02
C TRP A 213 1.14 -5.79 1.47
N LEU A 214 1.99 -6.73 1.79
CA LEU A 214 2.41 -6.97 3.17
C LEU A 214 3.67 -6.15 3.45
N MET A 215 3.54 -5.16 4.33
CA MET A 215 4.67 -4.36 4.79
C MET A 215 5.19 -4.89 6.12
N ILE A 216 6.50 -5.09 6.18
CA ILE A 216 7.19 -5.60 7.36
C ILE A 216 8.20 -4.53 7.80
N THR A 217 8.06 -4.08 9.04
CA THR A 217 8.97 -3.10 9.66
C THR A 217 9.65 -3.74 10.85
N GLY A 218 10.97 -3.78 10.82
CA GLY A 218 11.78 -4.35 11.88
C GLY A 218 11.83 -3.47 13.15
N PRO A 219 12.38 -3.97 14.26
CA PRO A 219 12.54 -3.22 15.51
C PRO A 219 13.49 -2.04 15.41
N ASN A 220 14.31 -1.97 14.38
CA ASN A 220 15.22 -0.85 14.11
C ASN A 220 14.63 0.24 13.20
N GLY A 221 13.37 0.10 12.78
CA GLY A 221 12.61 1.08 12.01
C GLY A 221 12.60 0.84 10.52
#